data_e943d753b295977f456a79450d644099
#
_entry.id   e943d753b295977f456a79450d644099
#
_cell.length_a   1.000
_cell.length_b   1.000
_cell.length_c   1.000
_cell.angle_alpha   90.00
_cell.angle_beta   90.00
_cell.angle_gamma   90.00
#
_symmetry.space_group_name_H-M   'P 1'
#
loop_
_entity.id
_entity.type
_entity.pdbx_description
1 polymer ?
#
loop_
_entity_poly.entity_id
_entity_poly.type
_entity_poly.pdbx_seq_one_letter_code
_entity_poly.pdbx_strand_id
1 'polypeptide(L)'
;VRIIDLSSPVDSGSFEPDPVVHKVMSPREGALHMCDEMRRHFGIEFDPDDLPDGEFLSLDRLSLTTHTGTHVDAPSHYGSRATYGTGVPRHIDAMPLEWFLAPGVVLDVRGREAGTVDAADLRKELDRIGYALAPSDIVILHTGAAAWSGTNRYFTDFVGLDASGIAFLLDAGVRVVGTDAFSLDAPFGTIIAEYRRTGDPAVLWPAHVAGRHTEYCQIERLSGLEDLPAPYGFQVACFPVKVARAGAGWARAVALVDG
;
A
#
# COMPACT_ATOMS: atom_id res chain seq x y z
N VAL A 1 -11.55 3.35 -21.91
CA VAL A 1 -10.84 2.92 -20.69
C VAL A 1 -11.85 2.62 -19.59
N ARG A 2 -11.84 1.41 -19.03
CA ARG A 2 -12.55 1.03 -17.81
C ARG A 2 -11.59 1.16 -16.64
N ILE A 3 -12.04 1.75 -15.54
CA ILE A 3 -11.25 1.89 -14.31
C ILE A 3 -11.76 0.86 -13.30
N ILE A 4 -10.84 0.07 -12.74
CA ILE A 4 -11.12 -0.89 -11.68
C ILE A 4 -10.40 -0.41 -10.42
N ASP A 5 -11.13 -0.32 -9.32
CA ASP A 5 -10.59 0.08 -8.03
C ASP A 5 -9.80 -1.07 -7.41
N LEU A 6 -8.55 -0.82 -7.08
CA LEU A 6 -7.66 -1.78 -6.45
C LEU A 6 -7.32 -1.39 -5.00
N SER A 7 -8.14 -0.55 -4.36
CA SER A 7 -7.84 0.00 -3.04
C SER A 7 -8.79 -0.52 -1.97
N SER A 8 -8.23 -0.88 -0.81
CA SER A 8 -9.00 -1.11 0.41
C SER A 8 -9.43 0.21 1.04
N PRO A 9 -10.61 0.29 1.67
CA PRO A 9 -11.03 1.49 2.38
C PRO A 9 -10.21 1.72 3.65
N VAL A 10 -10.04 2.98 4.03
CA VAL A 10 -9.65 3.36 5.39
C VAL A 10 -10.91 3.44 6.23
N ASP A 11 -11.07 2.51 7.17
CA ASP A 11 -12.31 2.36 7.96
C ASP A 11 -11.99 2.28 9.45
N SER A 12 -12.53 3.22 10.23
CA SER A 12 -12.39 3.23 11.70
C SER A 12 -13.17 2.11 12.41
N GLY A 13 -14.07 1.42 11.71
CA GLY A 13 -14.80 0.26 12.22
C GLY A 13 -14.06 -1.06 11.99
N SER A 14 -13.01 -1.06 11.17
CA SER A 14 -12.21 -2.25 10.87
C SER A 14 -11.14 -2.50 11.94
N PHE A 15 -10.80 -3.78 12.15
CA PHE A 15 -9.68 -4.14 13.00
C PHE A 15 -8.37 -3.70 12.36
N GLU A 16 -7.58 -2.92 13.09
CA GLU A 16 -6.24 -2.47 12.73
C GLU A 16 -5.31 -2.58 13.94
N PRO A 17 -4.04 -3.01 13.79
CA PRO A 17 -3.06 -3.02 14.89
C PRO A 17 -2.88 -1.63 15.52
N ASP A 18 -2.85 -0.59 14.67
CA ASP A 18 -2.90 0.82 15.07
C ASP A 18 -4.29 1.37 14.69
N PRO A 19 -5.21 1.48 15.66
CA PRO A 19 -6.61 1.83 15.37
C PRO A 19 -6.77 3.17 14.67
N VAL A 20 -7.62 3.19 13.64
CA VAL A 20 -8.01 4.41 12.95
C VAL A 20 -8.99 5.19 13.83
N VAL A 21 -8.67 6.45 14.12
CA VAL A 21 -9.62 7.37 14.76
C VAL A 21 -10.16 8.33 13.70
N HIS A 22 -11.46 8.29 13.47
CA HIS A 22 -12.16 9.18 12.55
C HIS A 22 -13.15 10.02 13.34
N LYS A 23 -12.96 11.34 13.34
CA LYS A 23 -13.87 12.31 13.97
C LYS A 23 -14.49 13.17 12.88
N VAL A 24 -15.80 13.10 12.79
CA VAL A 24 -16.59 13.89 11.85
C VAL A 24 -17.15 15.11 12.57
N MET A 25 -16.93 16.28 12.04
CA MET A 25 -17.62 17.50 12.36
C MET A 25 -18.78 17.65 11.37
N SER A 26 -20.01 17.60 11.84
CA SER A 26 -21.19 17.77 10.99
C SER A 26 -21.27 19.20 10.39
N PRO A 27 -22.05 19.43 9.33
CA PRO A 27 -22.26 20.77 8.78
C PRO A 27 -22.77 21.79 9.80
N ARG A 28 -23.59 21.36 10.75
CA ARG A 28 -24.08 22.24 11.83
C ARG A 28 -22.98 22.62 12.82
N GLU A 29 -22.12 21.66 13.21
CA GLU A 29 -20.93 21.93 14.02
C GLU A 29 -19.91 22.78 13.23
N GLY A 30 -19.84 22.59 11.91
CA GLY A 30 -19.04 23.39 11.00
C GLY A 30 -19.45 24.87 10.98
N ALA A 31 -20.74 25.19 11.08
CA ALA A 31 -21.23 26.54 11.21
C ALA A 31 -20.71 27.21 12.50
N LEU A 32 -20.82 26.55 13.63
CA LEU A 32 -20.29 27.03 14.91
C LEU A 32 -18.76 27.20 14.85
N HIS A 33 -18.05 26.23 14.25
CA HIS A 33 -16.60 26.32 14.07
C HIS A 33 -16.19 27.52 13.20
N MET A 34 -16.89 27.75 12.09
CA MET A 34 -16.62 28.87 11.19
C MET A 34 -16.84 30.22 11.90
N CYS A 35 -17.94 30.39 12.65
CA CYS A 35 -18.20 31.62 13.42
C CYS A 35 -17.08 31.87 14.45
N ASP A 36 -16.58 30.82 15.13
CA ASP A 36 -15.47 30.95 16.07
C ASP A 36 -14.16 31.35 15.37
N GLU A 37 -13.85 30.76 14.20
CA GLU A 37 -12.67 31.10 13.39
C GLU A 37 -12.75 32.55 12.86
N MET A 38 -13.92 33.01 12.40
CA MET A 38 -14.14 34.38 11.93
C MET A 38 -13.91 35.37 13.07
N ARG A 39 -14.42 35.09 14.27
CA ARG A 39 -14.18 35.90 15.44
C ARG A 39 -12.72 35.97 15.84
N ARG A 40 -12.05 34.81 15.93
CA ARG A 40 -10.65 34.71 16.40
C ARG A 40 -9.65 35.33 15.43
N HIS A 41 -9.82 35.10 14.14
CA HIS A 41 -8.81 35.48 13.15
C HIS A 41 -9.09 36.82 12.45
N PHE A 42 -10.36 37.20 12.39
CA PHE A 42 -10.77 38.41 11.64
C PHE A 42 -11.51 39.44 12.48
N GLY A 43 -11.86 39.12 13.73
CA GLY A 43 -12.63 40.02 14.59
C GLY A 43 -14.07 40.24 14.11
N ILE A 44 -14.59 39.34 13.31
CA ILE A 44 -15.94 39.42 12.74
C ILE A 44 -16.87 38.54 13.57
N GLU A 45 -17.89 39.19 14.15
CA GLU A 45 -18.99 38.47 14.78
C GLU A 45 -19.99 38.04 13.70
N PHE A 46 -20.34 36.75 13.76
CA PHE A 46 -21.23 36.09 12.81
C PHE A 46 -22.08 35.05 13.55
N ASP A 47 -23.38 35.02 13.25
CA ASP A 47 -24.29 34.06 13.87
C ASP A 47 -24.43 32.82 12.96
N PRO A 48 -24.37 31.59 13.49
CA PRO A 48 -24.65 30.39 12.70
C PRO A 48 -26.01 30.44 11.99
N ASP A 49 -27.02 31.09 12.60
CA ASP A 49 -28.36 31.24 12.01
C ASP A 49 -28.38 32.20 10.80
N ASP A 50 -27.34 33.00 10.56
CA ASP A 50 -27.18 33.79 9.34
C ASP A 50 -26.75 32.95 8.13
N LEU A 51 -26.28 31.71 8.37
CA LEU A 51 -25.93 30.75 7.31
C LEU A 51 -27.17 30.06 6.74
N PRO A 52 -27.16 29.72 5.44
CA PRO A 52 -28.23 28.91 4.85
C PRO A 52 -28.47 27.65 5.67
N ASP A 53 -29.69 27.42 6.13
CA ASP A 53 -30.13 26.28 6.94
C ASP A 53 -29.35 26.12 8.27
N GLY A 54 -28.62 27.14 8.72
CA GLY A 54 -27.77 27.10 9.91
C GLY A 54 -26.60 26.10 9.77
N GLU A 55 -26.14 25.85 8.54
CA GLU A 55 -25.10 24.88 8.22
C GLU A 55 -23.93 25.51 7.47
N PHE A 56 -22.73 24.89 7.64
CA PHE A 56 -21.52 25.20 6.89
C PHE A 56 -20.83 23.88 6.48
N LEU A 57 -19.54 23.90 6.24
CA LEU A 57 -18.81 22.75 5.73
C LEU A 57 -18.54 21.71 6.83
N SER A 58 -18.70 20.45 6.52
CA SER A 58 -18.22 19.36 7.35
C SER A 58 -16.68 19.30 7.34
N LEU A 59 -16.10 18.74 8.38
CA LEU A 59 -14.67 18.49 8.47
C LEU A 59 -14.41 17.11 9.08
N ASP A 60 -13.54 16.36 8.43
CA ASP A 60 -13.10 15.05 8.89
C ASP A 60 -11.67 15.14 9.42
N ARG A 61 -11.46 14.63 10.63
CA ARG A 61 -10.14 14.48 11.24
C ARG A 61 -9.80 13.01 11.39
N LEU A 62 -8.67 12.59 10.82
CA LEU A 62 -8.17 11.25 10.88
C LEU A 62 -6.87 11.19 11.70
N SER A 63 -6.76 10.17 12.57
CA SER A 63 -5.50 9.77 13.18
C SER A 63 -5.24 8.32 12.79
N LEU A 64 -4.19 8.09 12.01
CA LEU A 64 -3.82 6.81 11.42
C LEU A 64 -2.34 6.84 11.00
N THR A 65 -1.78 5.68 10.69
CA THR A 65 -0.42 5.60 10.13
C THR A 65 -0.44 5.74 8.60
N THR A 66 0.69 6.07 7.98
CA THR A 66 0.84 6.06 6.52
C THR A 66 0.75 4.67 5.90
N HIS A 67 0.70 3.61 6.74
CA HIS A 67 0.56 2.20 6.35
C HIS A 67 -0.86 1.67 6.55
N THR A 68 -1.83 2.51 6.89
CA THR A 68 -3.25 2.13 7.03
C THR A 68 -3.93 2.12 5.66
N GLY A 69 -4.65 1.04 5.33
CA GLY A 69 -5.29 0.88 4.03
C GLY A 69 -4.27 0.72 2.88
N THR A 70 -4.70 0.86 1.65
CA THR A 70 -3.80 0.76 0.49
C THR A 70 -2.81 1.92 0.47
N HIS A 71 -1.52 1.61 0.46
CA HIS A 71 -0.44 2.58 0.51
C HIS A 71 0.78 2.13 -0.31
N VAL A 72 1.70 3.05 -0.50
CA VAL A 72 3.00 2.79 -1.14
C VAL A 72 4.11 3.07 -0.15
N ASP A 73 4.99 2.10 0.05
CA ASP A 73 6.21 2.24 0.84
C ASP A 73 7.35 2.75 -0.02
N ALA A 74 8.06 3.72 0.52
CA ALA A 74 9.27 4.26 -0.06
C ALA A 74 10.54 3.63 0.54
N PRO A 75 11.69 3.69 -0.13
CA PRO A 75 12.96 3.16 0.37
C PRO A 75 13.33 3.58 1.79
N SER A 76 12.97 4.78 2.22
CA SER A 76 13.24 5.27 3.59
C SER A 76 12.49 4.51 4.67
N HIS A 77 11.42 3.78 4.33
CA HIS A 77 10.73 2.88 5.26
C HIS A 77 11.60 1.66 5.60
N TYR A 78 12.39 1.17 4.65
CA TYR A 78 13.19 -0.05 4.80
C TYR A 78 14.45 0.12 5.64
N GLY A 79 14.87 1.34 5.90
CA GLY A 79 16.04 1.64 6.74
C GLY A 79 16.60 3.04 6.52
N SER A 80 17.51 3.43 7.40
CA SER A 80 18.16 4.75 7.37
C SER A 80 19.32 4.86 6.38
N ARG A 81 19.76 3.74 5.79
CA ARG A 81 20.87 3.66 4.85
C ARG A 81 20.55 2.71 3.71
N ALA A 82 21.09 3.03 2.53
CA ALA A 82 21.03 2.22 1.33
C ALA A 82 22.44 1.94 0.80
N THR A 83 22.63 0.87 0.02
CA THR A 83 23.89 0.55 -0.65
C THR A 83 23.95 1.08 -2.08
N TYR A 84 22.95 1.84 -2.51
CA TYR A 84 22.83 2.47 -3.83
C TYR A 84 22.76 4.00 -3.73
N GLY A 85 22.87 4.67 -4.87
CA GLY A 85 22.76 6.13 -4.97
C GLY A 85 23.74 6.86 -4.06
N THR A 86 23.22 7.78 -3.26
CA THR A 86 24.01 8.55 -2.27
C THR A 86 24.18 7.83 -0.93
N GLY A 87 23.62 6.64 -0.78
CA GLY A 87 23.55 5.92 0.50
C GLY A 87 22.41 6.40 1.41
N VAL A 88 21.63 7.41 1.00
CA VAL A 88 20.47 7.93 1.70
C VAL A 88 19.20 7.51 0.94
N PRO A 89 18.34 6.68 1.53
CA PRO A 89 17.13 6.22 0.86
C PRO A 89 16.14 7.36 0.69
N ARG A 90 15.43 7.39 -0.46
CA ARG A 90 14.44 8.43 -0.76
C ARG A 90 13.18 8.23 0.07
N HIS A 91 12.57 9.36 0.47
CA HIS A 91 11.24 9.41 1.05
C HIS A 91 10.15 9.40 -0.05
N ILE A 92 8.91 9.17 0.35
CA ILE A 92 7.79 9.01 -0.60
C ILE A 92 7.56 10.26 -1.46
N ASP A 93 7.78 11.45 -0.92
CA ASP A 93 7.63 12.72 -1.62
C ASP A 93 8.69 13.01 -2.68
N ALA A 94 9.76 12.20 -2.71
CA ALA A 94 10.88 12.30 -3.66
C ALA A 94 10.92 11.14 -4.67
N MET A 95 9.95 10.22 -4.65
CA MET A 95 9.92 9.09 -5.58
C MET A 95 9.51 9.53 -6.99
N PRO A 96 10.08 8.91 -8.06
CA PRO A 96 9.73 9.21 -9.45
C PRO A 96 8.28 8.85 -9.75
N LEU A 97 7.50 9.77 -10.32
CA LEU A 97 6.08 9.55 -10.60
C LEU A 97 5.86 8.49 -11.68
N GLU A 98 6.79 8.36 -12.63
CA GLU A 98 6.76 7.37 -13.70
C GLU A 98 6.77 5.92 -13.22
N TRP A 99 7.16 5.66 -11.98
CA TRP A 99 7.08 4.34 -11.38
C TRP A 99 5.65 3.92 -11.01
N PHE A 100 4.77 4.90 -10.80
CA PHE A 100 3.42 4.69 -10.28
C PHE A 100 2.33 4.72 -11.37
N LEU A 101 2.73 4.69 -12.64
CA LEU A 101 1.84 4.49 -13.78
C LEU A 101 2.56 3.62 -14.82
N ALA A 102 2.27 2.32 -14.82
CA ALA A 102 2.98 1.35 -15.65
C ALA A 102 2.13 0.11 -15.93
N PRO A 103 2.54 -0.77 -16.88
CA PRO A 103 1.87 -2.04 -17.11
C PRO A 103 1.77 -2.87 -15.84
N GLY A 104 0.59 -3.43 -15.57
CA GLY A 104 0.32 -4.29 -14.44
C GLY A 104 0.41 -5.76 -14.79
N VAL A 105 1.02 -6.56 -13.89
CA VAL A 105 1.09 -8.02 -13.99
C VAL A 105 0.67 -8.62 -12.65
N VAL A 106 -0.35 -9.46 -12.64
CA VAL A 106 -0.82 -10.18 -11.45
C VAL A 106 -0.33 -11.61 -11.48
N LEU A 107 0.37 -12.00 -10.41
CA LEU A 107 0.82 -13.37 -10.17
C LEU A 107 -0.08 -14.00 -9.11
N ASP A 108 -0.83 -15.03 -9.51
CA ASP A 108 -1.78 -15.70 -8.63
C ASP A 108 -1.08 -16.73 -7.75
N VAL A 109 -0.98 -16.41 -6.48
CA VAL A 109 -0.37 -17.27 -5.44
C VAL A 109 -1.39 -17.73 -4.40
N ARG A 110 -2.68 -17.61 -4.70
CA ARG A 110 -3.78 -18.05 -3.83
C ARG A 110 -3.76 -19.55 -3.56
N GLY A 111 -4.46 -19.95 -2.51
CA GLY A 111 -4.63 -21.37 -2.15
C GLY A 111 -3.39 -22.01 -1.52
N ARG A 112 -2.39 -21.22 -1.17
CA ARG A 112 -1.23 -21.64 -0.39
C ARG A 112 -1.47 -21.46 1.10
N GLU A 113 -0.85 -22.28 1.90
CA GLU A 113 -0.76 -22.03 3.34
C GLU A 113 0.07 -20.78 3.62
N ALA A 114 -0.14 -20.15 4.78
CA ALA A 114 0.65 -18.99 5.21
C ALA A 114 2.15 -19.34 5.21
N GLY A 115 2.96 -18.50 4.55
CA GLY A 115 4.38 -18.77 4.36
C GLY A 115 5.02 -17.89 3.31
N THR A 116 5.92 -18.46 2.54
CA THR A 116 6.69 -17.72 1.53
C THR A 116 6.49 -18.25 0.12
N VAL A 117 6.69 -17.35 -0.85
CA VAL A 117 6.74 -17.59 -2.30
C VAL A 117 8.15 -17.30 -2.76
N ASP A 118 8.79 -18.27 -3.40
CA ASP A 118 10.16 -18.18 -3.89
C ASP A 118 10.24 -17.83 -5.39
N ALA A 119 11.45 -17.67 -5.90
CA ALA A 119 11.70 -17.36 -7.31
C ALA A 119 11.19 -18.45 -8.27
N ALA A 120 11.18 -19.72 -7.86
CA ALA A 120 10.71 -20.84 -8.70
C ALA A 120 9.19 -20.81 -8.84
N ASP A 121 8.49 -20.46 -7.76
CA ASP A 121 7.05 -20.24 -7.75
C ASP A 121 6.64 -19.11 -8.69
N LEU A 122 7.36 -17.97 -8.63
CA LEU A 122 7.08 -16.80 -9.49
C LEU A 122 7.33 -17.13 -10.97
N ARG A 123 8.42 -17.85 -11.29
CA ARG A 123 8.69 -18.30 -12.67
C ARG A 123 7.59 -19.23 -13.18
N LYS A 124 7.18 -20.19 -12.35
CA LYS A 124 6.10 -21.11 -12.71
C LYS A 124 4.79 -20.37 -13.02
N GLU A 125 4.49 -19.32 -12.23
CA GLU A 125 3.29 -18.53 -12.46
C GLU A 125 3.41 -17.67 -13.73
N LEU A 126 4.56 -17.05 -13.99
CA LEU A 126 4.84 -16.34 -15.24
C LEU A 126 4.72 -17.25 -16.46
N ASP A 127 5.28 -18.46 -16.39
CA ASP A 127 5.15 -19.48 -17.45
C ASP A 127 3.68 -19.87 -17.66
N ARG A 128 2.92 -20.05 -16.58
CA ARG A 128 1.48 -20.39 -16.65
C ARG A 128 0.66 -19.33 -17.37
N ILE A 129 0.94 -18.05 -17.12
CA ILE A 129 0.23 -16.94 -17.78
C ILE A 129 0.84 -16.55 -19.13
N GLY A 130 2.00 -17.09 -19.50
CA GLY A 130 2.70 -16.80 -20.75
C GLY A 130 3.26 -15.37 -20.81
N TYR A 131 3.78 -14.86 -19.69
CA TYR A 131 4.28 -13.50 -19.61
C TYR A 131 5.77 -13.43 -19.28
N ALA A 132 6.48 -12.51 -19.94
CA ALA A 132 7.87 -12.17 -19.66
C ALA A 132 7.93 -10.77 -19.03
N LEU A 133 8.50 -10.66 -17.83
CA LEU A 133 8.62 -9.39 -17.12
C LEU A 133 9.43 -8.36 -17.91
N ALA A 134 8.94 -7.13 -17.89
CA ALA A 134 9.65 -5.95 -18.38
C ALA A 134 10.09 -5.06 -17.19
N PRO A 135 11.19 -4.30 -17.31
CA PRO A 135 11.74 -3.50 -16.20
C PRO A 135 10.81 -2.46 -15.59
N SER A 136 9.78 -2.03 -16.32
CA SER A 136 8.82 -1.03 -15.84
C SER A 136 7.53 -1.64 -15.30
N ASP A 137 7.37 -2.96 -15.29
CA ASP A 137 6.14 -3.59 -14.83
C ASP A 137 5.90 -3.33 -13.35
N ILE A 138 4.63 -3.11 -12.99
CA ILE A 138 4.14 -3.20 -11.61
C ILE A 138 3.66 -4.62 -11.40
N VAL A 139 4.40 -5.39 -10.61
CA VAL A 139 4.07 -6.80 -10.34
C VAL A 139 3.26 -6.91 -9.06
N ILE A 140 2.11 -7.55 -9.12
CA ILE A 140 1.19 -7.69 -8.00
C ILE A 140 1.02 -9.16 -7.64
N LEU A 141 1.26 -9.52 -6.38
CA LEU A 141 0.95 -10.84 -5.84
C LEU A 141 -0.53 -10.86 -5.42
N HIS A 142 -1.31 -11.75 -6.00
CA HIS A 142 -2.68 -12.03 -5.58
C HIS A 142 -2.67 -13.20 -4.61
N THR A 143 -2.70 -12.89 -3.32
CA THR A 143 -2.65 -13.89 -2.25
C THR A 143 -4.05 -14.35 -1.81
N GLY A 144 -5.07 -13.53 -2.08
CA GLY A 144 -6.44 -13.69 -1.61
C GLY A 144 -6.66 -13.20 -0.18
N ALA A 145 -5.64 -12.59 0.44
CA ALA A 145 -5.74 -12.10 1.82
C ALA A 145 -6.74 -10.95 1.97
N ALA A 146 -6.97 -10.15 0.92
CA ALA A 146 -7.94 -9.06 0.93
C ALA A 146 -9.35 -9.49 1.38
N ALA A 147 -9.74 -10.76 1.15
CA ALA A 147 -11.01 -11.32 1.61
C ALA A 147 -11.15 -11.31 3.15
N TRP A 148 -10.07 -11.18 3.88
CA TRP A 148 -10.02 -11.14 5.35
C TRP A 148 -9.77 -9.73 5.91
N SER A 149 -9.73 -8.71 5.04
CA SER A 149 -9.53 -7.31 5.44
C SER A 149 -10.48 -6.91 6.57
N GLY A 150 -10.01 -6.12 7.53
CA GLY A 150 -10.77 -5.72 8.71
C GLY A 150 -10.89 -6.79 9.80
N THR A 151 -10.21 -7.93 9.68
CA THR A 151 -10.16 -8.98 10.69
C THR A 151 -8.74 -9.27 11.15
N ASN A 152 -8.56 -9.87 12.32
CA ASN A 152 -7.24 -10.29 12.81
C ASN A 152 -6.57 -11.31 11.87
N ARG A 153 -7.35 -12.11 11.15
CA ARG A 153 -6.86 -13.11 10.19
C ARG A 153 -6.05 -12.48 9.06
N TYR A 154 -6.41 -11.27 8.65
CA TYR A 154 -5.70 -10.51 7.62
C TYR A 154 -4.22 -10.29 7.94
N PHE A 155 -3.87 -10.25 9.23
CA PHE A 155 -2.50 -10.00 9.72
C PHE A 155 -1.69 -11.28 9.94
N THR A 156 -2.32 -12.46 9.88
CA THR A 156 -1.68 -13.72 10.29
C THR A 156 -1.72 -14.82 9.24
N ASP A 157 -2.60 -14.70 8.23
CA ASP A 157 -2.90 -15.81 7.32
C ASP A 157 -2.80 -15.37 5.85
N PHE A 158 -1.57 -15.23 5.37
CA PHE A 158 -1.24 -14.88 3.99
C PHE A 158 0.14 -15.43 3.61
N VAL A 159 0.49 -15.31 2.33
CA VAL A 159 1.84 -15.61 1.83
C VAL A 159 2.55 -14.31 1.47
N GLY A 160 3.88 -14.26 1.69
CA GLY A 160 4.73 -13.16 1.26
C GLY A 160 5.92 -13.67 0.45
N LEU A 161 6.80 -12.77 0.02
CA LEU A 161 8.02 -13.15 -0.69
C LEU A 161 9.13 -13.60 0.28
N ASP A 162 9.90 -14.60 -0.12
CA ASP A 162 11.20 -14.85 0.47
C ASP A 162 12.30 -14.01 -0.23
N ALA A 163 13.54 -14.16 0.25
CA ALA A 163 14.68 -13.45 -0.31
C ALA A 163 14.93 -13.75 -1.80
N SER A 164 14.64 -14.97 -2.25
CA SER A 164 14.83 -15.35 -3.65
C SER A 164 13.73 -14.79 -4.55
N GLY A 165 12.49 -14.76 -4.05
CA GLY A 165 11.34 -14.21 -4.75
C GLY A 165 11.47 -12.73 -5.02
N ILE A 166 11.81 -11.95 -3.98
CA ILE A 166 12.01 -10.50 -4.18
C ILE A 166 13.23 -10.21 -5.06
N ALA A 167 14.36 -10.92 -4.86
CA ALA A 167 15.54 -10.74 -5.69
C ALA A 167 15.25 -11.00 -7.18
N PHE A 168 14.48 -12.05 -7.49
CA PHE A 168 14.09 -12.37 -8.86
C PHE A 168 13.34 -11.21 -9.55
N LEU A 169 12.41 -10.55 -8.86
CA LEU A 169 11.66 -9.42 -9.40
C LEU A 169 12.57 -8.20 -9.59
N LEU A 170 13.40 -7.88 -8.60
CA LEU A 170 14.31 -6.73 -8.65
C LEU A 170 15.40 -6.88 -9.72
N ASP A 171 15.92 -8.10 -9.91
CA ASP A 171 16.90 -8.44 -10.96
C ASP A 171 16.30 -8.32 -12.37
N ALA A 172 14.98 -8.59 -12.52
CA ALA A 172 14.23 -8.34 -13.75
C ALA A 172 14.00 -6.82 -14.02
N GLY A 173 14.38 -5.95 -13.08
CA GLY A 173 14.24 -4.50 -13.21
C GLY A 173 12.93 -3.93 -12.70
N VAL A 174 12.07 -4.74 -12.08
CA VAL A 174 10.82 -4.28 -11.44
C VAL A 174 11.15 -3.25 -10.35
N ARG A 175 10.39 -2.16 -10.30
CA ARG A 175 10.59 -1.07 -9.34
C ARG A 175 9.41 -0.88 -8.39
N VAL A 176 8.28 -1.49 -8.68
CA VAL A 176 7.10 -1.46 -7.83
C VAL A 176 6.52 -2.87 -7.74
N VAL A 177 6.42 -3.39 -6.53
CA VAL A 177 5.85 -4.72 -6.25
C VAL A 177 4.67 -4.55 -5.32
N GLY A 178 3.51 -5.10 -5.69
CA GLY A 178 2.27 -4.98 -4.93
C GLY A 178 1.80 -6.30 -4.33
N THR A 179 0.92 -6.20 -3.32
CA THR A 179 0.21 -7.35 -2.74
C THR A 179 -1.15 -6.93 -2.21
N ASP A 180 -2.10 -7.86 -2.21
CA ASP A 180 -3.38 -7.72 -1.52
C ASP A 180 -3.31 -8.16 -0.04
N ALA A 181 -2.14 -8.60 0.41
CA ALA A 181 -1.88 -8.94 1.80
C ALA A 181 -1.51 -7.70 2.64
N PHE A 182 -1.44 -7.92 3.96
CA PHE A 182 -1.00 -6.91 4.92
C PHE A 182 0.45 -6.48 4.69
N SER A 183 1.31 -7.39 4.27
CA SER A 183 2.73 -7.13 3.99
C SER A 183 3.19 -7.93 2.77
N LEU A 184 4.22 -7.42 2.09
CA LEU A 184 4.91 -8.14 1.02
C LEU A 184 5.81 -9.27 1.56
N ASP A 185 6.30 -9.15 2.79
CA ASP A 185 6.95 -10.25 3.52
C ASP A 185 5.91 -11.22 4.12
N ALA A 186 6.32 -12.42 4.48
CA ALA A 186 5.46 -13.40 5.13
C ALA A 186 4.90 -12.88 6.49
N PRO A 187 3.84 -13.52 7.04
CA PRO A 187 3.30 -13.13 8.35
C PRO A 187 4.38 -13.11 9.43
N PHE A 188 4.32 -12.13 10.32
CA PHE A 188 5.33 -11.91 11.38
C PHE A 188 5.57 -13.17 12.22
N GLY A 189 4.50 -13.91 12.56
CA GLY A 189 4.61 -15.16 13.30
C GLY A 189 5.45 -16.20 12.55
N THR A 190 5.27 -16.33 11.24
CA THR A 190 6.03 -17.22 10.36
C THR A 190 7.51 -16.82 10.30
N ILE A 191 7.79 -15.54 10.08
CA ILE A 191 9.16 -14.99 10.04
C ILE A 191 9.90 -15.27 11.34
N ILE A 192 9.27 -14.97 12.48
CA ILE A 192 9.89 -15.15 13.81
C ILE A 192 10.08 -16.64 14.14
N ALA A 193 9.13 -17.50 13.77
CA ALA A 193 9.29 -18.95 13.94
C ALA A 193 10.47 -19.49 13.14
N GLU A 194 10.62 -19.06 11.88
CA GLU A 194 11.73 -19.45 11.02
C GLU A 194 13.08 -18.94 11.55
N TYR A 195 13.14 -17.70 11.98
CA TYR A 195 14.34 -17.15 12.63
C TYR A 195 14.73 -17.93 13.87
N ARG A 196 13.77 -18.30 14.74
CA ARG A 196 14.06 -19.11 15.93
C ARG A 196 14.55 -20.51 15.60
N ARG A 197 14.09 -21.07 14.48
CA ARG A 197 14.50 -22.40 13.99
C ARG A 197 15.90 -22.40 13.39
N THR A 198 16.25 -21.36 12.62
CA THR A 198 17.50 -21.30 11.83
C THR A 198 18.62 -20.51 12.50
N GLY A 199 18.27 -19.50 13.31
CA GLY A 199 19.20 -18.48 13.81
C GLY A 199 19.71 -17.55 12.71
N ASP A 200 19.17 -17.63 11.50
CA ASP A 200 19.60 -16.84 10.34
C ASP A 200 18.84 -15.51 10.27
N PRO A 201 19.49 -14.34 10.47
CA PRO A 201 18.82 -13.05 10.35
C PRO A 201 18.37 -12.71 8.92
N ALA A 202 18.84 -13.42 7.89
CA ALA A 202 18.44 -13.17 6.51
C ALA A 202 16.97 -13.51 6.23
N VAL A 203 16.33 -14.29 7.11
CA VAL A 203 14.89 -14.59 6.99
C VAL A 203 14.00 -13.47 7.53
N LEU A 204 14.57 -12.47 8.22
CA LEU A 204 13.83 -11.37 8.83
C LEU A 204 13.49 -10.30 7.79
N TRP A 205 12.21 -10.22 7.40
CA TRP A 205 11.67 -9.25 6.45
C TRP A 205 12.49 -9.10 5.16
N PRO A 206 12.74 -10.17 4.42
CA PRO A 206 13.65 -10.17 3.27
C PRO A 206 13.22 -9.21 2.17
N ALA A 207 11.92 -9.02 1.92
CA ALA A 207 11.45 -8.06 0.92
C ALA A 207 11.76 -6.62 1.36
N HIS A 208 11.46 -6.23 2.59
CA HIS A 208 11.83 -4.90 3.10
C HIS A 208 13.36 -4.70 3.11
N VAL A 209 14.11 -5.70 3.57
CA VAL A 209 15.59 -5.61 3.62
C VAL A 209 16.20 -5.47 2.23
N ALA A 210 15.64 -6.12 1.20
CA ALA A 210 16.09 -5.98 -0.19
C ALA A 210 16.06 -4.53 -0.66
N GLY A 211 15.12 -3.72 -0.18
CA GLY A 211 15.02 -2.29 -0.50
C GLY A 211 16.16 -1.42 0.06
N ARG A 212 17.02 -1.98 0.91
CA ARG A 212 18.29 -1.32 1.33
C ARG A 212 19.39 -1.51 0.30
N HIS A 213 19.24 -2.49 -0.61
CA HIS A 213 20.24 -2.88 -1.59
C HIS A 213 19.84 -2.54 -3.02
N THR A 214 18.55 -2.55 -3.31
CA THR A 214 17.98 -2.16 -4.61
C THR A 214 16.80 -1.22 -4.37
N GLU A 215 16.81 -0.07 -5.04
CA GLU A 215 15.76 0.93 -4.85
C GLU A 215 14.47 0.49 -5.52
N TYR A 216 13.41 0.33 -4.73
CA TYR A 216 12.07 -0.02 -5.19
C TYR A 216 11.00 0.41 -4.18
N CYS A 217 9.73 0.36 -4.55
CA CYS A 217 8.57 0.64 -3.72
C CYS A 217 7.71 -0.60 -3.56
N GLN A 218 7.02 -0.72 -2.43
CA GLN A 218 5.98 -1.72 -2.22
C GLN A 218 4.61 -1.06 -2.26
N ILE A 219 3.61 -1.75 -2.83
CA ILE A 219 2.19 -1.40 -2.64
C ILE A 219 1.60 -2.48 -1.78
N GLU A 220 1.17 -2.14 -0.59
CA GLU A 220 0.56 -3.10 0.32
C GLU A 220 -0.95 -2.88 0.43
N ARG A 221 -1.67 -3.95 0.78
CA ARG A 221 -3.09 -3.90 1.10
C ARG A 221 -3.97 -3.50 -0.08
N LEU A 222 -3.67 -4.02 -1.27
CA LEU A 222 -4.55 -3.93 -2.44
C LEU A 222 -5.84 -4.74 -2.21
N SER A 223 -6.86 -4.46 -3.00
CA SER A 223 -8.13 -5.20 -3.04
C SER A 223 -8.67 -5.24 -4.47
N GLY A 224 -9.80 -5.93 -4.71
CA GLY A 224 -10.45 -5.93 -6.03
C GLY A 224 -9.65 -6.59 -7.16
N LEU A 225 -8.61 -7.37 -6.85
CA LEU A 225 -7.80 -8.05 -7.86
C LEU A 225 -8.60 -9.10 -8.65
N GLU A 226 -9.66 -9.64 -8.05
CA GLU A 226 -10.60 -10.58 -8.67
C GLU A 226 -11.45 -9.96 -9.78
N ASP A 227 -11.59 -8.62 -9.81
CA ASP A 227 -12.35 -7.89 -10.82
C ASP A 227 -11.55 -7.63 -12.10
N LEU A 228 -10.26 -7.94 -12.08
CA LEU A 228 -9.39 -7.81 -13.25
C LEU A 228 -9.74 -8.85 -14.31
N PRO A 229 -9.87 -8.45 -15.60
CA PRO A 229 -10.29 -9.37 -16.66
C PRO A 229 -9.22 -10.39 -17.06
N ALA A 230 -7.96 -10.10 -16.77
CA ALA A 230 -6.81 -10.93 -17.12
C ALA A 230 -5.63 -10.62 -16.19
N PRO A 231 -4.61 -11.50 -16.08
CA PRO A 231 -3.45 -11.27 -15.24
C PRO A 231 -2.51 -10.16 -15.75
N TYR A 232 -2.68 -9.69 -16.97
CA TYR A 232 -1.94 -8.58 -17.57
C TYR A 232 -2.76 -7.94 -18.71
N GLY A 233 -2.22 -6.91 -19.39
CA GLY A 233 -2.91 -6.19 -20.47
C GLY A 233 -3.70 -4.98 -19.94
N PHE A 234 -3.31 -4.45 -18.81
CA PHE A 234 -3.82 -3.22 -18.22
C PHE A 234 -2.67 -2.39 -17.65
N GLN A 235 -2.94 -1.13 -17.34
CA GLN A 235 -2.00 -0.29 -16.58
C GLN A 235 -2.45 -0.17 -15.13
N VAL A 236 -1.50 -0.08 -14.22
CA VAL A 236 -1.76 0.28 -12.82
C VAL A 236 -1.37 1.73 -12.60
N ALA A 237 -2.27 2.50 -11.99
CA ALA A 237 -1.99 3.82 -11.46
C ALA A 237 -2.11 3.78 -9.94
N CYS A 238 -1.01 4.11 -9.21
CA CYS A 238 -0.94 4.00 -7.76
C CYS A 238 -0.14 5.15 -7.12
N PHE A 239 -0.38 6.39 -7.58
CA PHE A 239 0.34 7.56 -7.09
C PHE A 239 0.15 7.75 -5.58
N PRO A 240 1.23 7.74 -4.78
CA PRO A 240 1.12 7.96 -3.35
C PRO A 240 0.86 9.44 -3.02
N VAL A 241 0.13 9.69 -1.94
CA VAL A 241 0.01 11.02 -1.37
C VAL A 241 1.40 11.54 -0.98
N LYS A 242 1.70 12.78 -1.39
CA LYS A 242 3.00 13.42 -1.19
C LYS A 242 3.17 13.91 0.25
N VAL A 243 3.36 12.99 1.18
CA VAL A 243 3.64 13.32 2.58
C VAL A 243 5.13 13.63 2.73
N ALA A 244 5.49 14.87 3.03
CA ALA A 244 6.88 15.32 3.10
C ALA A 244 7.69 14.50 4.11
N ARG A 245 8.80 13.92 3.65
CA ARG A 245 9.76 13.13 4.44
C ARG A 245 9.16 11.90 5.13
N ALA A 246 8.03 11.38 4.63
CA ALA A 246 7.46 10.14 5.13
C ALA A 246 8.04 8.91 4.44
N GLY A 247 8.03 7.78 5.15
CA GLY A 247 8.42 6.47 4.63
C GLY A 247 7.37 5.82 3.74
N ALA A 248 6.12 6.32 3.77
CA ALA A 248 5.02 5.80 2.97
C ALA A 248 3.98 6.89 2.69
N GLY A 249 3.07 6.60 1.75
CA GLY A 249 1.92 7.44 1.45
C GLY A 249 0.72 6.63 0.97
N TRP A 250 -0.49 7.00 1.41
CA TRP A 250 -1.72 6.37 0.95
C TRP A 250 -1.88 6.53 -0.56
N ALA A 251 -2.46 5.54 -1.20
CA ALA A 251 -2.73 5.56 -2.62
C ALA A 251 -4.16 5.10 -2.93
N ARG A 252 -4.84 5.76 -3.89
CA ARG A 252 -5.97 5.18 -4.57
C ARG A 252 -5.44 4.43 -5.78
N ALA A 253 -5.02 3.17 -5.57
CA ALA A 253 -4.55 2.30 -6.64
C ALA A 253 -5.72 1.89 -7.53
N VAL A 254 -5.54 1.95 -8.85
CA VAL A 254 -6.54 1.54 -9.84
C VAL A 254 -5.89 0.82 -11.00
N ALA A 255 -6.63 -0.08 -11.63
CA ALA A 255 -6.27 -0.62 -12.94
C ALA A 255 -7.02 0.12 -14.05
N LEU A 256 -6.30 0.48 -15.10
CA LEU A 256 -6.83 1.09 -16.33
C LEU A 256 -6.85 0.01 -17.39
N VAL A 257 -8.05 -0.44 -17.76
CA VAL A 257 -8.27 -1.52 -18.74
C VAL A 257 -8.78 -0.90 -20.03
N ASP A 258 -8.19 -1.24 -21.16
CA ASP A 258 -8.71 -0.85 -22.46
C ASP A 258 -10.08 -1.49 -22.69
N GLY A 259 -11.01 -0.70 -23.24
CA GLY A 259 -12.36 -1.14 -23.55
C GLY A 259 -12.45 -1.76 -24.94
#